data_a4db1a60cddaad041b23e3d505e15e25
#
_entry.id   a4db1a60cddaad041b23e3d505e15e25
#
_cell.length_a   1.000
_cell.length_b   1.000
_cell.length_c   1.000
_cell.angle_alpha   90.00
_cell.angle_beta   90.00
_cell.angle_gamma   90.00
#
_symmetry.space_group_name_H-M   'P 1'
#
loop_
_entity.id
_entity.type
_entity.pdbx_description
1 polymer ?
#
loop_
_entity_poly.entity_id
_entity_poly.type
_entity_poly.pdbx_seq_one_letter_code
_entity_poly.pdbx_strand_id
1 'polypeptide(L)'
;SFQAGADEVATKVTGDELRTLVTGAKVQHVSSFGSERRWTNDPDGTLVASTSNKKYGGAMSASASSPGKWSINDAGKYCIEIDWKRELEKWCATIVKGEDGTYYLNKVDPVRKIEFTK
;
A
#
# COMPACT_ATOMS: atom_id res chain seq x y z
N SER A 1 15.51 -24.64 -16.13
CA SER A 1 14.86 -24.44 -15.88
C SER A 1 13.95 -24.11 -15.74
N PHE A 2 13.78 -23.81 -15.82
CA PHE A 2 13.01 -23.41 -15.67
C PHE A 2 12.03 -23.34 -15.27
N GLN A 3 11.64 -23.18 -14.80
CA GLN A 3 10.72 -22.88 -14.47
C GLN A 3 10.18 -22.02 -14.34
N ALA A 4 10.56 -21.86 -14.57
CA ALA A 4 10.13 -20.95 -14.37
C ALA A 4 9.09 -20.23 -14.62
N GLY A 5 8.62 -19.88 -15.22
CA GLY A 5 7.55 -19.04 -15.45
C GLY A 5 6.33 -19.25 -14.66
N ALA A 6 6.19 -20.36 -14.06
CA ALA A 6 5.01 -20.60 -13.26
C ALA A 6 4.93 -19.70 -12.04
N ASP A 7 6.07 -19.43 -11.46
CA ASP A 7 6.13 -18.58 -10.27
C ASP A 7 6.85 -17.31 -10.61
N GLU A 8 6.18 -16.20 -10.41
CA GLU A 8 6.88 -14.96 -10.56
C GLU A 8 7.94 -14.84 -9.50
N VAL A 9 9.11 -14.39 -9.91
CA VAL A 9 10.18 -14.11 -8.97
C VAL A 9 9.82 -12.80 -8.27
N ALA A 10 9.65 -12.88 -6.98
CA ALA A 10 9.37 -11.71 -6.18
C ALA A 10 10.43 -11.57 -5.12
N THR A 11 10.90 -10.36 -4.93
CA THR A 11 11.92 -10.04 -3.95
C THR A 11 11.28 -9.29 -2.80
N LYS A 12 11.52 -9.76 -1.59
CA LYS A 12 11.05 -9.04 -0.42
C LYS A 12 11.83 -7.75 -0.27
N VAL A 13 11.13 -6.66 -0.02
CA VAL A 13 11.73 -5.37 0.26
C VAL A 13 11.72 -5.20 1.76
N THR A 14 12.88 -5.20 2.38
CA THR A 14 12.99 -5.16 3.84
C THR A 14 14.10 -4.21 4.28
N GLY A 15 14.16 -3.96 5.59
CA GLY A 15 15.22 -3.18 6.20
C GLY A 15 15.32 -1.76 5.66
N ASP A 16 16.54 -1.35 5.39
CA ASP A 16 16.78 0.02 4.92
C ASP A 16 16.16 0.30 3.57
N GLU A 17 16.10 -0.71 2.72
CA GLU A 17 15.49 -0.56 1.41
C GLU A 17 14.00 -0.23 1.56
N LEU A 18 13.31 -0.93 2.44
CA LEU A 18 11.90 -0.66 2.69
C LEU A 18 11.71 0.73 3.30
N ARG A 19 12.53 1.08 4.27
CA ARG A 19 12.45 2.39 4.89
C ARG A 19 12.66 3.51 3.88
N THR A 20 13.65 3.35 3.01
CA THR A 20 13.91 4.34 1.97
C THR A 20 12.74 4.43 0.99
N LEU A 21 12.16 3.28 0.64
CA LEU A 21 11.04 3.25 -0.31
C LEU A 21 9.82 3.98 0.23
N VAL A 22 9.45 3.72 1.49
CA VAL A 22 8.17 4.19 2.00
C VAL A 22 8.23 5.56 2.67
N THR A 23 9.37 5.98 3.20
CA THR A 23 9.46 7.25 3.92
C THR A 23 9.27 8.41 2.96
N GLY A 24 8.29 9.26 3.23
CA GLY A 24 7.98 10.41 2.38
C GLY A 24 7.31 10.05 1.07
N ALA A 25 6.95 8.79 0.88
CA ALA A 25 6.36 8.36 -0.38
C ALA A 25 4.87 8.62 -0.42
N LYS A 26 4.38 8.95 -1.60
CA LYS A 26 2.95 8.98 -1.88
C LYS A 26 2.56 7.57 -2.26
N VAL A 27 1.51 7.07 -1.62
CA VAL A 27 1.07 5.68 -1.77
C VAL A 27 -0.30 5.66 -2.43
N GLN A 28 -0.47 4.76 -3.36
CA GLN A 28 -1.76 4.52 -3.99
C GLN A 28 -2.03 3.02 -4.00
N HIS A 29 -3.22 2.67 -3.58
CA HIS A 29 -3.63 1.27 -3.47
C HIS A 29 -5.12 1.17 -3.75
N VAL A 30 -5.51 0.18 -4.55
CA VAL A 30 -6.91 -0.06 -4.84
C VAL A 30 -7.33 -1.28 -4.04
N SER A 31 -8.35 -1.12 -3.19
CA SER A 31 -8.84 -2.22 -2.38
C SER A 31 -9.54 -3.25 -3.26
N SER A 32 -9.78 -4.44 -2.69
CA SER A 32 -10.48 -5.50 -3.42
C SER A 32 -11.91 -5.11 -3.79
N PHE A 33 -12.44 -4.07 -3.17
CA PHE A 33 -13.79 -3.57 -3.48
C PHE A 33 -13.76 -2.45 -4.52
N GLY A 34 -12.58 -2.13 -5.06
CA GLY A 34 -12.48 -1.10 -6.08
C GLY A 34 -12.34 0.32 -5.54
N SER A 35 -12.24 0.48 -4.23
CA SER A 35 -12.01 1.79 -3.64
C SER A 35 -10.55 2.16 -3.76
N GLU A 36 -10.29 3.33 -4.30
CA GLU A 36 -8.93 3.82 -4.38
C GLU A 36 -8.56 4.52 -3.09
N ARG A 37 -7.40 4.17 -2.56
CA ARG A 37 -6.87 4.78 -1.35
C ARG A 37 -5.54 5.41 -1.65
N ARG A 38 -5.34 6.62 -1.13
CA ARG A 38 -4.10 7.37 -1.31
C ARG A 38 -3.70 7.99 0.00
N TRP A 39 -2.41 7.99 0.26
CA TRP A 39 -1.85 8.67 1.42
C TRP A 39 -0.40 9.01 1.17
N THR A 40 0.16 9.84 2.04
CA THR A 40 1.60 10.13 2.03
C THR A 40 2.16 9.69 3.37
N ASN A 41 3.22 8.91 3.33
CA ASN A 41 3.91 8.48 4.56
C ASN A 41 4.83 9.60 5.02
N ASP A 42 4.38 10.40 5.96
CA ASP A 42 5.22 11.48 6.48
C ASP A 42 6.37 10.91 7.29
N PRO A 43 7.54 11.55 7.25
CA PRO A 43 8.71 11.00 7.95
C PRO A 43 8.53 10.82 9.45
N ASP A 44 7.58 11.51 10.05
CA ASP A 44 7.31 11.38 11.48
C ASP A 44 6.41 10.19 11.84
N GLY A 45 6.03 9.38 10.85
CA GLY A 45 5.20 8.21 11.10
C GLY A 45 3.71 8.45 10.99
N THR A 46 3.30 9.65 10.61
CA THR A 46 1.89 9.95 10.42
C THR A 46 1.52 9.90 8.96
N LEU A 47 0.23 9.86 8.68
CA LEU A 47 -0.28 9.96 7.32
C LEU A 47 -1.67 10.57 7.35
N VAL A 48 -2.07 11.10 6.20
CA VAL A 48 -3.45 11.50 5.96
C VAL A 48 -3.89 10.75 4.71
N ALA A 49 -4.90 9.93 4.88
CA ALA A 49 -5.39 9.10 3.79
C ALA A 49 -6.66 9.67 3.20
N SER A 50 -6.82 9.47 1.91
CA SER A 50 -8.06 9.81 1.22
C SER A 50 -8.53 8.59 0.44
N THR A 51 -9.84 8.53 0.20
CA THR A 51 -10.41 7.46 -0.58
C THR A 51 -11.41 8.04 -1.55
N SER A 52 -11.50 7.43 -2.72
CA SER A 52 -12.54 7.74 -3.67
C SER A 52 -13.22 6.44 -4.06
N ASN A 53 -14.54 6.46 -4.09
CA ASN A 53 -15.30 5.27 -4.43
C ASN A 53 -15.95 5.47 -5.79
N LYS A 54 -15.30 4.97 -6.81
CA LYS A 54 -15.79 5.10 -8.17
C LYS A 54 -17.04 4.27 -8.44
N LYS A 55 -17.34 3.37 -7.55
CA LYS A 55 -18.49 2.50 -7.71
C LYS A 55 -19.80 3.27 -7.78
N TYR A 56 -19.86 4.40 -7.10
CA TYR A 56 -21.05 5.24 -7.11
C TYR A 56 -20.94 6.33 -8.17
N GLY A 57 -19.89 6.32 -8.92
CA GLY A 57 -19.73 7.17 -10.10
C GLY A 57 -19.82 8.64 -9.88
N GLY A 58 -19.30 9.31 -10.83
CA GLY A 58 -19.56 10.70 -10.98
C GLY A 58 -19.08 11.61 -9.89
N ALA A 59 -19.61 12.81 -9.94
CA ALA A 59 -19.23 13.88 -9.04
C ALA A 59 -19.62 13.59 -7.59
N MET A 60 -20.41 12.59 -7.38
CA MET A 60 -20.86 12.25 -6.04
C MET A 60 -19.96 11.25 -5.35
N SER A 61 -18.87 10.86 -5.98
CA SER A 61 -17.94 9.99 -5.31
C SER A 61 -17.44 10.73 -4.07
N ALA A 62 -17.78 10.20 -2.92
CA ALA A 62 -17.37 10.81 -1.69
C ALA A 62 -15.86 10.65 -1.55
N SER A 63 -15.17 11.74 -1.34
CA SER A 63 -13.79 11.67 -0.90
C SER A 63 -13.80 11.96 0.59
N ALA A 64 -13.17 11.08 1.34
CA ALA A 64 -13.00 11.26 2.77
C ALA A 64 -11.52 11.34 3.06
N SER A 65 -11.15 12.20 3.99
CA SER A 65 -9.78 12.29 4.48
C SER A 65 -9.75 11.81 5.91
N SER A 66 -8.79 11.00 6.24
CA SER A 66 -8.69 10.45 7.59
C SER A 66 -7.24 10.37 8.04
N PRO A 67 -6.99 10.64 9.32
CA PRO A 67 -5.63 10.55 9.84
C PRO A 67 -5.22 9.11 10.06
N GLY A 68 -3.93 8.86 10.04
CA GLY A 68 -3.42 7.53 10.29
C GLY A 68 -1.95 7.54 10.65
N LYS A 69 -1.40 6.34 10.72
CA LYS A 69 -0.01 6.10 11.07
C LYS A 69 0.56 5.02 10.17
N TRP A 70 1.84 5.10 9.93
CA TRP A 70 2.55 4.03 9.24
C TRP A 70 3.78 3.66 10.04
N SER A 71 4.23 2.45 9.87
CA SER A 71 5.45 2.00 10.54
C SER A 71 5.99 0.77 9.84
N ILE A 72 7.20 0.39 10.22
CA ILE A 72 7.79 -0.87 9.81
C ILE A 72 8.01 -1.64 11.09
N ASN A 73 7.42 -2.83 11.19
CA ASN A 73 7.53 -3.60 12.42
C ASN A 73 8.81 -4.43 12.46
N ASP A 74 9.02 -5.14 13.55
CA ASP A 74 10.24 -5.93 13.75
C ASP A 74 10.37 -7.07 12.76
N ALA A 75 9.28 -7.51 12.17
CA ALA A 75 9.30 -8.54 11.15
C ALA A 75 9.59 -7.99 9.75
N GLY A 76 9.83 -6.68 9.64
CA GLY A 76 10.12 -6.05 8.36
C GLY A 76 8.89 -5.81 7.50
N LYS A 77 7.71 -5.78 8.12
CA LYS A 77 6.48 -5.52 7.39
C LYS A 77 6.09 -4.06 7.47
N TYR A 78 5.50 -3.58 6.40
CA TYR A 78 4.95 -2.24 6.31
C TYR A 78 3.55 -2.26 6.92
N CYS A 79 3.34 -1.45 7.93
CA CYS A 79 2.09 -1.44 8.69
C CYS A 79 1.37 -0.11 8.51
N ILE A 80 0.07 -0.18 8.34
CA ILE A 80 -0.80 0.98 8.16
C ILE A 80 -1.93 0.91 9.18
N GLU A 81 -2.28 2.05 9.72
CA GLU A 81 -3.44 2.19 10.57
C GLU A 81 -4.11 3.50 10.19
N ILE A 82 -5.36 3.44 9.73
CA ILE A 82 -6.11 4.61 9.29
C ILE A 82 -7.44 4.63 10.02
N ASP A 83 -7.74 5.74 10.64
CA ASP A 83 -8.98 5.93 11.37
C ASP A 83 -10.05 6.53 10.43
N TRP A 84 -10.71 5.65 9.69
CA TRP A 84 -11.86 6.04 8.88
C TRP A 84 -13.06 6.12 9.80
N LYS A 85 -13.55 7.22 10.08
CA LYS A 85 -14.60 7.47 11.07
C LYS A 85 -15.51 6.30 11.42
N ARG A 86 -15.85 5.45 10.47
CA ARG A 86 -16.75 4.32 10.69
C ARG A 86 -16.03 3.02 11.00
N GLU A 87 -14.77 2.94 10.67
CA GLU A 87 -14.00 1.73 10.94
C GLU A 87 -12.52 2.05 10.97
N LEU A 88 -11.78 1.22 11.64
CA LEU A 88 -10.34 1.32 11.71
C LEU A 88 -9.76 0.36 10.70
N GLU A 89 -9.00 0.88 9.76
CA GLU A 89 -8.25 0.03 8.83
C GLU A 89 -6.87 -0.18 9.42
N LYS A 90 -6.53 -1.43 9.67
CA LYS A 90 -5.23 -1.75 10.27
C LYS A 90 -4.72 -3.05 9.68
N TRP A 91 -3.52 -2.99 9.11
CA TRP A 91 -2.89 -4.18 8.55
C TRP A 91 -1.40 -3.99 8.46
N CYS A 92 -0.70 -5.12 8.36
CA CYS A 92 0.73 -5.15 8.07
C CYS A 92 0.94 -6.12 6.92
N ALA A 93 1.85 -5.79 6.03
CA ALA A 93 2.12 -6.62 4.87
C ALA A 93 3.60 -6.59 4.54
N THR A 94 4.09 -7.70 4.03
CA THR A 94 5.42 -7.75 3.44
C THR A 94 5.31 -7.09 2.07
N ILE A 95 6.21 -6.15 1.78
CA ILE A 95 6.25 -5.56 0.45
C ILE A 95 7.15 -6.42 -0.41
N VAL A 96 6.64 -6.85 -1.55
CA VAL A 96 7.42 -7.62 -2.50
C VAL A 96 7.49 -6.89 -3.82
N LYS A 97 8.60 -7.04 -4.51
CA LYS A 97 8.83 -6.40 -5.80
C LYS A 97 8.87 -7.49 -6.86
N GLY A 98 8.02 -7.36 -7.87
CA GLY A 98 7.99 -8.28 -8.97
C GLY A 98 9.09 -8.01 -9.98
N GLU A 99 9.20 -8.85 -10.99
CA GLU A 99 10.24 -8.75 -12.00
C GLU A 99 10.19 -7.43 -12.77
N ASP A 100 8.99 -6.90 -12.95
CA ASP A 100 8.79 -5.65 -13.67
C ASP A 100 9.00 -4.41 -12.82
N GLY A 101 9.39 -4.59 -11.56
CA GLY A 101 9.59 -3.48 -10.66
C GLY A 101 8.33 -3.02 -9.94
N THR A 102 7.22 -3.67 -10.16
CA THR A 102 5.96 -3.33 -9.49
C THR A 102 5.95 -3.90 -8.09
N TYR A 103 5.38 -3.14 -7.15
CA TYR A 103 5.28 -3.57 -5.76
C TYR A 103 3.92 -4.16 -5.45
N TYR A 104 3.92 -5.12 -4.54
CA TYR A 104 2.70 -5.83 -4.15
C TYR A 104 2.69 -6.09 -2.64
N LEU A 105 1.50 -6.25 -2.09
CA LEU A 105 1.32 -6.60 -0.69
C LEU A 105 1.33 -8.12 -0.56
N ASN A 106 2.35 -8.66 0.11
CA ASN A 106 2.55 -10.07 0.44
C ASN A 106 2.93 -10.96 -0.72
N LYS A 107 2.29 -10.85 -1.87
CA LYS A 107 2.62 -11.67 -3.04
C LYS A 107 2.24 -10.95 -4.31
N VAL A 108 2.83 -11.38 -5.41
CA VAL A 108 2.54 -10.82 -6.72
C VAL A 108 1.13 -11.24 -7.13
N ASP A 109 0.24 -10.26 -7.18
CA ASP A 109 -1.17 -10.49 -7.47
C ASP A 109 -1.75 -9.14 -7.88
N PRO A 110 -2.44 -9.05 -9.04
CA PRO A 110 -2.97 -7.76 -9.51
C PRO A 110 -3.84 -7.02 -8.51
N VAL A 111 -4.56 -7.73 -7.64
CA VAL A 111 -5.40 -7.09 -6.63
C VAL A 111 -4.62 -6.61 -5.42
N ARG A 112 -3.34 -6.92 -5.36
CA ARG A 112 -2.48 -6.53 -4.23
C ARG A 112 -1.45 -5.48 -4.60
N LYS A 113 -1.60 -4.88 -5.77
CA LYS A 113 -0.66 -3.87 -6.24
C LYS A 113 -0.69 -2.64 -5.35
N ILE A 114 0.48 -2.12 -5.05
CA ILE A 114 0.62 -0.88 -4.30
C ILE A 114 1.70 -0.05 -4.98
N GLU A 115 1.48 1.25 -5.07
CA GLU A 115 2.42 2.14 -5.75
C GLU A 115 3.00 3.13 -4.76
N PHE A 116 4.29 3.34 -4.87
CA PHE A 116 5.03 4.32 -4.06
C PHE A 116 5.67 5.32 -5.01
N THR A 117 5.39 6.59 -4.81
CA THR A 117 5.92 7.67 -5.65
C THR A 117 6.55 8.73 -4.75
N LYS A 118 7.70 9.20 -5.12
CA LYS A 118 8.37 10.27 -4.35
C LYS A 118 8.02 11.64 -4.88
#